data_3f1e23adb7f18d3275e90da3d14c5723
#
_entry.id   3f1e23adb7f18d3275e90da3d14c5723
#
_cell.length_a   1.000
_cell.length_b   1.000
_cell.length_c   1.000
_cell.angle_alpha   90.00
_cell.angle_beta   90.00
_cell.angle_gamma   90.00
#
_symmetry.space_group_name_H-M   'P 1'
#
loop_
_entity.id
_entity.type
_entity.pdbx_description
1 polymer ?
#
loop_
_entity_poly.entity_id
_entity_poly.type
_entity_poly.pdbx_seq_one_letter_code
_entity_poly.pdbx_strand_id
1 'polypeptide(L)'
;MEGRGSVRGKVARREEGKKKKKAAADWESVPIRAFKTQKDFADWLEKNHSKSAGIWMRIAKKDSGKKTINYAEGLESALCYGWIDAHKRPESESTWLQRFVPRRPKSGWSKINRDKATALVESGQMRPAGLAEIERARADGRWDAAYDSPARAQVPAEFLKELDRNPRAKAFFETISRINRYAIIWRLQTAKTAATREQRMRTFIEMLEKGKTLH
;
A
#
# COMPACT_ATOMS: atom_id res chain seq x y z
N MET A 1 -26.06 41.50 -2.35
CA MET A 1 -24.67 41.05 -2.59
C MET A 1 -24.59 39.57 -2.35
N GLU A 2 -24.97 38.76 -3.31
CA GLU A 2 -24.88 37.30 -3.26
C GLU A 2 -24.26 36.80 -4.59
N GLY A 3 -23.33 35.89 -4.51
CA GLY A 3 -22.97 35.10 -5.69
C GLY A 3 -21.52 35.00 -6.10
N ARG A 4 -20.54 34.80 -5.17
CA ARG A 4 -19.15 34.45 -5.57
C ARG A 4 -18.55 33.17 -4.95
N GLY A 5 -19.32 32.39 -4.17
CA GLY A 5 -18.82 31.20 -3.46
C GLY A 5 -18.90 29.87 -4.23
N SER A 6 -19.70 29.75 -5.29
CA SER A 6 -20.05 28.46 -5.90
C SER A 6 -19.11 28.01 -7.04
N VAL A 7 -18.39 28.89 -7.68
CA VAL A 7 -17.61 28.57 -8.90
C VAL A 7 -16.26 27.94 -8.56
N ARG A 8 -15.56 28.39 -7.51
CA ARG A 8 -14.26 27.85 -7.09
C ARG A 8 -14.31 26.37 -6.65
N GLY A 9 -15.37 25.97 -5.93
CA GLY A 9 -15.54 24.59 -5.48
C GLY A 9 -15.81 23.59 -6.61
N LYS A 10 -16.51 24.02 -7.68
CA LYS A 10 -16.78 23.16 -8.84
C LYS A 10 -15.55 22.99 -9.73
N VAL A 11 -14.70 24.01 -9.87
CA VAL A 11 -13.45 23.95 -10.66
C VAL A 11 -12.44 23.02 -9.97
N ALA A 12 -12.22 23.17 -8.66
CA ALA A 12 -11.29 22.32 -7.91
C ALA A 12 -11.70 20.83 -7.95
N ARG A 13 -12.99 20.50 -7.78
CA ARG A 13 -13.50 19.11 -7.91
C ARG A 13 -13.35 18.55 -9.33
N ARG A 14 -13.47 19.40 -10.36
CA ARG A 14 -13.30 19.00 -11.77
C ARG A 14 -11.83 18.72 -12.11
N GLU A 15 -10.91 19.49 -11.55
CA GLU A 15 -9.46 19.27 -11.70
C GLU A 15 -8.95 18.06 -10.93
N GLU A 16 -9.44 17.81 -9.70
CA GLU A 16 -9.15 16.58 -8.98
C GLU A 16 -9.69 15.34 -9.70
N GLY A 17 -10.89 15.42 -10.27
CA GLY A 17 -11.48 14.35 -11.09
C GLY A 17 -10.68 14.08 -12.36
N LYS A 18 -10.14 15.12 -13.03
CA LYS A 18 -9.26 15.00 -14.20
C LYS A 18 -7.90 14.44 -13.83
N LYS A 19 -7.29 14.86 -12.69
CA LYS A 19 -6.03 14.32 -12.18
C LYS A 19 -6.16 12.84 -11.78
N LYS A 20 -7.27 12.44 -11.14
CA LYS A 20 -7.54 11.03 -10.81
C LYS A 20 -7.76 10.17 -12.06
N LYS A 21 -8.48 10.68 -13.08
CA LYS A 21 -8.65 9.97 -14.37
C LYS A 21 -7.35 9.85 -15.16
N LYS A 22 -6.49 10.90 -15.17
CA LYS A 22 -5.19 10.85 -15.84
C LYS A 22 -4.22 9.89 -15.14
N ALA A 23 -4.20 9.87 -13.81
CA ALA A 23 -3.43 8.89 -13.04
C ALA A 23 -3.95 7.45 -13.20
N ALA A 24 -5.27 7.26 -13.38
CA ALA A 24 -5.86 5.95 -13.68
C ALA A 24 -5.48 5.47 -15.09
N ALA A 25 -5.47 6.33 -16.09
CA ALA A 25 -5.08 5.99 -17.47
C ALA A 25 -3.57 5.63 -17.58
N ASP A 26 -2.69 6.29 -16.80
CA ASP A 26 -1.24 6.03 -16.83
C ASP A 26 -0.85 4.65 -16.29
N TRP A 27 -1.56 4.08 -15.31
CA TRP A 27 -1.19 2.78 -14.75
C TRP A 27 -1.70 1.59 -15.58
N GLU A 28 -2.71 1.78 -16.42
CA GLU A 28 -3.22 0.76 -17.36
C GLU A 28 -2.28 0.56 -18.55
N SER A 29 -1.53 1.60 -18.94
CA SER A 29 -0.57 1.57 -20.05
C SER A 29 0.77 0.89 -19.69
N VAL A 30 0.98 0.51 -18.42
CA VAL A 30 2.21 -0.16 -17.96
C VAL A 30 2.31 -1.58 -18.55
N PRO A 31 3.47 -1.98 -19.12
CA PRO A 31 3.60 -3.23 -19.85
C PRO A 31 3.39 -4.45 -18.95
N ILE A 32 2.72 -5.49 -19.51
CA ILE A 32 2.63 -6.82 -18.89
C ILE A 32 3.90 -7.59 -19.28
N ARG A 33 4.57 -8.18 -18.28
CA ARG A 33 5.75 -9.02 -18.47
C ARG A 33 5.63 -10.32 -17.68
N ALA A 34 6.15 -11.40 -18.21
CA ALA A 34 6.33 -12.66 -17.52
C ALA A 34 7.83 -12.96 -17.41
N PHE A 35 8.25 -13.47 -16.26
CA PHE A 35 9.61 -13.93 -16.02
C PHE A 35 9.56 -15.39 -15.60
N LYS A 36 10.50 -16.20 -16.09
CA LYS A 36 10.56 -17.64 -15.76
C LYS A 36 11.25 -17.88 -14.42
N THR A 37 12.22 -17.04 -14.08
CA THR A 37 13.04 -17.15 -12.88
C THR A 37 13.17 -15.80 -12.16
N GLN A 38 13.54 -15.85 -10.88
CA GLN A 38 13.87 -14.68 -10.09
C GLN A 38 15.03 -13.89 -10.71
N LYS A 39 16.02 -14.61 -11.28
CA LYS A 39 17.15 -14.01 -11.98
C LYS A 39 16.71 -13.19 -13.19
N ASP A 40 15.79 -13.68 -14.01
CA ASP A 40 15.31 -12.95 -15.19
C ASP A 40 14.69 -11.59 -14.80
N PHE A 41 13.95 -11.57 -13.67
CA PHE A 41 13.37 -10.34 -13.17
C PHE A 41 14.42 -9.40 -12.58
N ALA A 42 15.39 -9.93 -11.83
CA ALA A 42 16.50 -9.15 -11.30
C ALA A 42 17.34 -8.52 -12.43
N ASP A 43 17.67 -9.27 -13.48
CA ASP A 43 18.41 -8.79 -14.66
C ASP A 43 17.62 -7.70 -15.41
N TRP A 44 16.29 -7.82 -15.45
CA TRP A 44 15.44 -6.77 -16.00
C TRP A 44 15.44 -5.52 -15.13
N LEU A 45 15.32 -5.66 -13.82
CA LEU A 45 15.35 -4.54 -12.85
C LEU A 45 16.70 -3.81 -12.91
N GLU A 46 17.81 -4.52 -13.00
CA GLU A 46 19.15 -3.92 -13.14
C GLU A 46 19.19 -2.89 -14.27
N LYS A 47 18.56 -3.19 -15.40
CA LYS A 47 18.54 -2.34 -16.60
C LYS A 47 17.45 -1.27 -16.61
N ASN A 48 16.38 -1.45 -15.81
CA ASN A 48 15.15 -0.71 -15.99
C ASN A 48 14.62 -0.04 -14.73
N HIS A 49 15.10 -0.36 -13.51
CA HIS A 49 14.53 0.13 -12.26
C HIS A 49 14.44 1.67 -12.17
N SER A 50 15.43 2.37 -12.73
CA SER A 50 15.48 3.85 -12.71
C SER A 50 14.72 4.53 -13.85
N LYS A 51 14.32 3.78 -14.88
CA LYS A 51 13.70 4.32 -16.11
C LYS A 51 12.24 3.96 -16.25
N SER A 52 11.80 2.83 -15.66
CA SER A 52 10.44 2.33 -15.80
C SER A 52 9.51 2.87 -14.72
N ALA A 53 8.31 3.26 -15.11
CA ALA A 53 7.24 3.65 -14.19
C ALA A 53 6.56 2.46 -13.48
N GLY A 54 6.94 1.23 -13.84
CA GLY A 54 6.42 0.00 -13.28
C GLY A 54 6.13 -1.06 -14.34
N ILE A 55 5.69 -2.23 -13.88
CA ILE A 55 5.22 -3.33 -14.73
C ILE A 55 4.01 -4.02 -14.09
N TRP A 56 3.23 -4.70 -14.92
CA TRP A 56 2.38 -5.79 -14.52
C TRP A 56 3.11 -7.11 -14.73
N MET A 57 3.46 -7.76 -13.63
CA MET A 57 4.07 -9.09 -13.67
C MET A 57 2.99 -10.15 -13.74
N ARG A 58 3.06 -11.02 -14.77
CA ARG A 58 2.21 -12.20 -14.88
C ARG A 58 2.75 -13.31 -13.99
N ILE A 59 1.90 -13.80 -13.11
CA ILE A 59 2.24 -14.86 -12.16
C ILE A 59 1.28 -16.04 -12.39
N ALA A 60 1.84 -17.23 -12.51
CA ALA A 60 1.08 -18.46 -12.62
C ALA A 60 0.35 -18.78 -11.30
N LYS A 61 -0.89 -19.22 -11.38
CA LYS A 61 -1.61 -19.78 -10.24
C LYS A 61 -1.03 -21.15 -9.90
N LYS A 62 -1.17 -21.54 -8.64
CA LYS A 62 -0.80 -22.87 -8.19
C LYS A 62 -1.55 -23.91 -9.05
N ASP A 63 -0.89 -24.98 -9.39
CA ASP A 63 -1.42 -26.11 -10.16
C ASP A 63 -1.90 -25.79 -11.59
N SER A 64 -1.49 -24.62 -12.13
CA SER A 64 -1.86 -24.19 -13.50
C SER A 64 -1.00 -24.81 -14.61
N GLY A 65 0.00 -25.62 -14.28
CA GLY A 65 0.98 -26.16 -15.22
C GLY A 65 1.93 -25.13 -15.86
N LYS A 66 1.75 -23.85 -15.60
CA LYS A 66 2.62 -22.76 -16.12
C LYS A 66 3.76 -22.47 -15.16
N LYS A 67 4.95 -22.24 -15.71
CA LYS A 67 6.14 -21.89 -14.94
C LYS A 67 6.43 -20.39 -15.03
N THR A 68 6.31 -19.70 -13.92
CA THR A 68 6.73 -18.30 -13.74
C THR A 68 7.37 -18.13 -12.38
N ILE A 69 8.08 -17.02 -12.20
CA ILE A 69 8.46 -16.53 -10.86
C ILE A 69 7.21 -16.41 -9.98
N ASN A 70 7.32 -16.75 -8.70
CA ASN A 70 6.25 -16.56 -7.74
C ASN A 70 6.24 -15.13 -7.15
N TYR A 71 5.17 -14.79 -6.40
CA TYR A 71 5.02 -13.48 -5.80
C TYR A 71 6.13 -13.12 -4.80
N ALA A 72 6.56 -14.08 -3.97
CA ALA A 72 7.57 -13.83 -2.94
C ALA A 72 8.93 -13.50 -3.56
N GLU A 73 9.36 -14.29 -4.55
CA GLU A 73 10.57 -14.04 -5.33
C GLU A 73 10.54 -12.70 -6.08
N GLY A 74 9.37 -12.36 -6.64
CA GLY A 74 9.14 -11.07 -7.29
C GLY A 74 9.24 -9.90 -6.33
N LEU A 75 8.67 -10.03 -5.13
CA LEU A 75 8.74 -8.98 -4.11
C LEU A 75 10.16 -8.77 -3.59
N GLU A 76 10.90 -9.84 -3.33
CA GLU A 76 12.30 -9.77 -2.88
C GLU A 76 13.18 -9.07 -3.91
N SER A 77 13.09 -9.47 -5.18
CA SER A 77 13.81 -8.79 -6.26
C SER A 77 13.41 -7.31 -6.36
N ALA A 78 12.12 -7.00 -6.29
CA ALA A 78 11.64 -5.62 -6.32
C ALA A 78 12.22 -4.77 -5.17
N LEU A 79 12.23 -5.29 -3.95
CA LEU A 79 12.79 -4.60 -2.78
C LEU A 79 14.28 -4.31 -2.95
N CYS A 80 15.06 -5.25 -3.53
CA CYS A 80 16.48 -5.04 -3.81
C CYS A 80 16.75 -3.80 -4.67
N TYR A 81 15.84 -3.45 -5.57
CA TYR A 81 15.98 -2.31 -6.48
C TYR A 81 15.13 -1.09 -6.09
N GLY A 82 14.65 -1.02 -4.84
CA GLY A 82 13.84 0.10 -4.34
C GLY A 82 12.42 0.16 -4.92
N TRP A 83 11.92 -0.98 -5.38
CA TRP A 83 10.56 -1.15 -5.88
C TRP A 83 9.66 -1.79 -4.82
N ILE A 84 8.36 -1.76 -5.07
CA ILE A 84 7.33 -2.33 -4.20
C ILE A 84 6.18 -2.89 -5.04
N ASP A 85 5.50 -3.87 -4.49
CA ASP A 85 4.22 -4.33 -5.00
C ASP A 85 3.11 -3.28 -4.79
N ALA A 86 2.15 -3.26 -5.69
CA ALA A 86 1.00 -2.38 -5.64
C ALA A 86 -0.30 -3.18 -5.82
N HIS A 87 -1.04 -2.94 -6.91
CA HIS A 87 -2.30 -3.62 -7.16
C HIS A 87 -2.10 -5.03 -7.71
N LYS A 88 -3.05 -5.90 -7.43
CA LYS A 88 -3.22 -7.19 -8.10
C LYS A 88 -4.56 -7.22 -8.84
N ARG A 89 -4.61 -7.96 -9.95
CA ARG A 89 -5.85 -8.22 -10.68
C ARG A 89 -5.87 -9.62 -11.29
N PRO A 90 -7.04 -10.23 -11.47
CA PRO A 90 -7.17 -11.46 -12.23
C PRO A 90 -6.79 -11.21 -13.69
N GLU A 91 -6.29 -12.24 -14.39
CA GLU A 91 -6.00 -12.19 -15.82
C GLU A 91 -6.69 -13.35 -16.55
N SER A 92 -6.50 -14.58 -16.07
CA SER A 92 -7.10 -15.79 -16.66
C SER A 92 -7.35 -16.85 -15.59
N GLU A 93 -7.83 -18.03 -16.01
CA GLU A 93 -7.96 -19.19 -15.11
C GLU A 93 -6.61 -19.64 -14.55
N SER A 94 -5.53 -19.51 -15.31
CA SER A 94 -4.20 -20.02 -14.99
C SER A 94 -3.22 -18.96 -14.48
N THR A 95 -3.53 -17.66 -14.61
CA THR A 95 -2.61 -16.57 -14.25
C THR A 95 -3.33 -15.37 -13.62
N TRP A 96 -2.56 -14.57 -12.90
CA TRP A 96 -2.97 -13.28 -12.37
C TRP A 96 -1.85 -12.26 -12.53
N LEU A 97 -2.17 -11.00 -12.39
CA LEU A 97 -1.22 -9.89 -12.56
C LEU A 97 -0.94 -9.23 -11.24
N GLN A 98 0.36 -9.09 -10.91
CA GLN A 98 0.85 -8.26 -9.81
C GLN A 98 1.58 -7.05 -10.36
N ARG A 99 1.18 -5.87 -9.93
CA ARG A 99 1.88 -4.64 -10.29
C ARG A 99 3.08 -4.44 -9.37
N PHE A 100 4.24 -4.17 -9.96
CA PHE A 100 5.44 -3.71 -9.28
C PHE A 100 5.81 -2.31 -9.78
N VAL A 101 6.20 -1.42 -8.87
CA VAL A 101 6.47 0.00 -9.16
C VAL A 101 7.65 0.51 -8.32
N PRO A 102 8.39 1.53 -8.78
CA PRO A 102 9.33 2.24 -7.93
C PRO A 102 8.63 2.79 -6.68
N ARG A 103 9.30 2.73 -5.53
CA ARG A 103 8.78 3.35 -4.31
C ARG A 103 8.71 4.87 -4.48
N ARG A 104 7.60 5.45 -4.08
CA ARG A 104 7.46 6.91 -4.06
C ARG A 104 8.18 7.48 -2.84
N PRO A 105 8.67 8.74 -2.89
CA PRO A 105 9.42 9.35 -1.78
C PRO A 105 8.73 9.27 -0.40
N LYS A 106 7.40 9.24 -0.39
CA LYS A 106 6.59 9.16 0.85
C LYS A 106 5.93 7.81 1.07
N SER A 107 6.34 6.76 0.35
CA SER A 107 5.79 5.40 0.54
C SER A 107 6.08 4.90 1.95
N GLY A 108 5.04 4.48 2.69
CA GLY A 108 5.18 3.81 3.97
C GLY A 108 5.84 2.43 3.82
N TRP A 109 6.37 1.91 4.92
CA TRP A 109 6.86 0.54 5.00
C TRP A 109 5.90 -0.31 5.84
N SER A 110 5.60 -1.51 5.39
CA SER A 110 5.02 -2.53 6.25
C SER A 110 6.13 -3.23 7.03
N LYS A 111 5.84 -3.71 8.23
CA LYS A 111 6.81 -4.49 9.02
C LYS A 111 7.33 -5.69 8.23
N ILE A 112 6.46 -6.40 7.48
CA ILE A 112 6.87 -7.53 6.63
C ILE A 112 7.89 -7.12 5.59
N ASN A 113 7.68 -6.00 4.88
CA ASN A 113 8.62 -5.55 3.86
C ASN A 113 9.90 -4.98 4.48
N ARG A 114 9.81 -4.37 5.65
CA ARG A 114 10.98 -3.94 6.43
C ARG A 114 11.84 -5.13 6.83
N ASP A 115 11.23 -6.16 7.40
CA ASP A 115 11.93 -7.35 7.86
C ASP A 115 12.58 -8.11 6.68
N LYS A 116 11.87 -8.24 5.55
CA LYS A 116 12.44 -8.77 4.30
C LYS A 116 13.62 -7.93 3.78
N ALA A 117 13.48 -6.62 3.76
CA ALA A 117 14.56 -5.74 3.30
C ALA A 117 15.78 -5.81 4.23
N THR A 118 15.59 -5.95 5.55
CA THR A 118 16.66 -6.17 6.51
C THR A 118 17.41 -7.47 6.20
N ALA A 119 16.70 -8.58 5.99
CA ALA A 119 17.32 -9.86 5.64
C ALA A 119 18.07 -9.80 4.31
N LEU A 120 17.55 -9.06 3.31
CA LEU A 120 18.24 -8.87 2.03
C LEU A 120 19.52 -8.02 2.16
N VAL A 121 19.57 -7.08 3.10
CA VAL A 121 20.80 -6.33 3.43
C VAL A 121 21.81 -7.25 4.11
N GLU A 122 21.39 -8.01 5.12
CA GLU A 122 22.25 -8.93 5.89
C GLU A 122 22.84 -10.04 4.99
N SER A 123 22.09 -10.52 4.01
CA SER A 123 22.55 -11.53 3.05
C SER A 123 23.38 -10.96 1.89
N GLY A 124 23.61 -9.63 1.83
CA GLY A 124 24.37 -8.99 0.76
C GLY A 124 23.65 -8.93 -0.61
N GLN A 125 22.36 -9.27 -0.66
CA GLN A 125 21.56 -9.27 -1.90
C GLN A 125 21.01 -7.89 -2.27
N MET A 126 20.92 -6.98 -1.28
CA MET A 126 20.38 -5.64 -1.48
C MET A 126 21.24 -4.84 -2.45
N ARG A 127 20.60 -4.13 -3.37
CA ARG A 127 21.27 -3.27 -4.36
C ARG A 127 21.30 -1.81 -3.88
N PRO A 128 22.20 -0.97 -4.44
CA PRO A 128 22.31 0.44 -4.05
C PRO A 128 20.98 1.20 -4.10
N ALA A 129 20.12 0.94 -5.09
CA ALA A 129 18.80 1.57 -5.21
C ALA A 129 17.86 1.18 -4.06
N GLY A 130 17.90 -0.07 -3.60
CA GLY A 130 17.12 -0.53 -2.44
C GLY A 130 17.64 0.06 -1.14
N LEU A 131 18.98 0.10 -0.95
CA LEU A 131 19.61 0.76 0.20
C LEU A 131 19.21 2.23 0.30
N ALA A 132 19.23 2.98 -0.80
CA ALA A 132 18.83 4.38 -0.83
C ALA A 132 17.37 4.60 -0.35
N GLU A 133 16.44 3.68 -0.66
CA GLU A 133 15.06 3.75 -0.17
C GLU A 133 14.95 3.44 1.33
N ILE A 134 15.78 2.52 1.84
CA ILE A 134 15.86 2.21 3.28
C ILE A 134 16.41 3.42 4.04
N GLU A 135 17.52 4.00 3.59
CA GLU A 135 18.16 5.18 4.21
C GLU A 135 17.22 6.39 4.22
N ARG A 136 16.53 6.65 3.11
CA ARG A 136 15.51 7.69 3.04
C ARG A 136 14.38 7.47 4.06
N ALA A 137 13.95 6.23 4.22
CA ALA A 137 12.90 5.88 5.16
C ALA A 137 13.37 5.97 6.62
N ARG A 138 14.64 5.68 6.90
CA ARG A 138 15.27 5.87 8.21
C ARG A 138 15.39 7.36 8.55
N ALA A 139 15.89 8.15 7.63
CA ALA A 139 16.09 9.58 7.80
C ALA A 139 14.80 10.35 8.14
N ASP A 140 13.63 9.92 7.61
CA ASP A 140 12.35 10.58 7.87
C ASP A 140 11.42 9.81 8.82
N GLY A 141 11.94 8.80 9.52
CA GLY A 141 11.24 8.01 10.56
C GLY A 141 10.21 7.00 10.03
N ARG A 142 10.01 6.86 8.69
CA ARG A 142 9.05 5.90 8.13
C ARG A 142 9.47 4.44 8.32
N TRP A 143 10.75 4.19 8.50
CA TRP A 143 11.27 2.86 8.79
C TRP A 143 10.81 2.36 10.15
N ASP A 144 10.92 3.18 11.18
CA ASP A 144 10.51 2.83 12.55
C ASP A 144 8.99 2.84 12.70
N ALA A 145 8.31 3.73 11.98
CA ALA A 145 6.86 3.80 11.90
C ALA A 145 6.24 2.75 10.95
N ALA A 146 6.93 1.64 10.68
CA ALA A 146 6.42 0.57 9.82
C ALA A 146 5.12 -0.03 10.39
N TYR A 147 4.09 -0.11 9.54
CA TYR A 147 2.75 -0.56 9.90
C TYR A 147 2.59 -2.08 9.84
N ASP A 148 1.66 -2.61 10.62
CA ASP A 148 1.32 -4.03 10.63
C ASP A 148 0.56 -4.46 9.37
N SER A 149 0.76 -5.72 8.96
CA SER A 149 -0.07 -6.32 7.91
C SER A 149 -1.50 -6.58 8.40
N PRO A 150 -2.49 -6.73 7.49
CA PRO A 150 -3.86 -7.04 7.87
C PRO A 150 -4.01 -8.29 8.76
N ALA A 151 -3.07 -9.24 8.65
CA ALA A 151 -3.08 -10.47 9.43
C ALA A 151 -2.60 -10.29 10.88
N ARG A 152 -1.75 -9.28 11.13
CA ARG A 152 -1.09 -9.05 12.43
C ARG A 152 -1.53 -7.75 13.10
N ALA A 153 -2.31 -6.90 12.39
CA ALA A 153 -2.73 -5.61 12.91
C ALA A 153 -3.64 -5.79 14.12
N GLN A 154 -3.23 -5.19 15.22
CA GLN A 154 -4.00 -5.12 16.46
C GLN A 154 -4.68 -3.76 16.58
N VAL A 155 -5.87 -3.77 17.17
CA VAL A 155 -6.59 -2.54 17.47
C VAL A 155 -5.80 -1.77 18.53
N PRO A 156 -5.46 -0.50 18.31
CA PRO A 156 -4.73 0.30 19.32
C PRO A 156 -5.49 0.37 20.64
N ALA A 157 -4.77 0.23 21.75
CA ALA A 157 -5.35 0.16 23.09
C ALA A 157 -6.20 1.40 23.44
N GLU A 158 -5.74 2.60 23.01
CA GLU A 158 -6.50 3.84 23.17
C GLU A 158 -7.81 3.85 22.37
N PHE A 159 -7.83 3.22 21.18
CA PHE A 159 -9.06 3.11 20.39
C PHE A 159 -10.02 2.08 20.99
N LEU A 160 -9.53 1.00 21.59
CA LEU A 160 -10.36 0.06 22.36
C LEU A 160 -11.04 0.77 23.54
N LYS A 161 -10.31 1.61 24.29
CA LYS A 161 -10.88 2.42 25.39
C LYS A 161 -11.99 3.35 24.90
N GLU A 162 -11.82 3.98 23.73
CA GLU A 162 -12.88 4.83 23.16
C GLU A 162 -14.09 4.01 22.69
N LEU A 163 -13.88 2.83 22.13
CA LEU A 163 -14.97 1.90 21.80
C LEU A 163 -15.74 1.46 23.06
N ASP A 164 -15.05 1.16 24.16
CA ASP A 164 -15.69 0.77 25.43
C ASP A 164 -16.56 1.88 26.02
N ARG A 165 -16.22 3.16 25.79
CA ARG A 165 -17.02 4.33 26.17
C ARG A 165 -18.23 4.57 25.24
N ASN A 166 -18.25 3.94 24.06
CA ASN A 166 -19.26 4.13 23.02
C ASN A 166 -19.86 2.78 22.59
N PRO A 167 -20.78 2.19 23.40
CA PRO A 167 -21.29 0.82 23.19
C PRO A 167 -21.87 0.59 21.78
N ARG A 168 -22.56 1.61 21.19
CA ARG A 168 -23.11 1.52 19.84
C ARG A 168 -22.01 1.43 18.78
N ALA A 169 -20.97 2.25 18.89
CA ALA A 169 -19.81 2.18 17.98
C ALA A 169 -19.08 0.83 18.12
N LYS A 170 -18.91 0.33 19.36
CA LYS A 170 -18.28 -0.95 19.66
C LYS A 170 -19.04 -2.10 19.00
N ALA A 171 -20.35 -2.20 19.25
CA ALA A 171 -21.19 -3.24 18.67
C ALA A 171 -21.09 -3.28 17.13
N PHE A 172 -21.13 -2.11 16.49
CA PHE A 172 -20.99 -2.03 15.03
C PHE A 172 -19.57 -2.38 14.56
N PHE A 173 -18.53 -1.94 15.28
CA PHE A 173 -17.14 -2.29 14.96
C PHE A 173 -16.90 -3.81 14.97
N GLU A 174 -17.56 -4.55 15.83
CA GLU A 174 -17.48 -6.01 15.91
C GLU A 174 -18.15 -6.72 14.72
N THR A 175 -19.06 -6.06 14.01
CA THR A 175 -19.76 -6.63 12.85
C THR A 175 -19.12 -6.31 11.51
N ILE A 176 -18.33 -5.22 11.41
CA ILE A 176 -17.76 -4.80 10.14
C ILE A 176 -16.71 -5.78 9.61
N SER A 177 -16.51 -5.80 8.30
CA SER A 177 -15.56 -6.68 7.62
C SER A 177 -14.12 -6.46 8.09
N ARG A 178 -13.29 -7.50 7.98
CA ARG A 178 -11.85 -7.43 8.28
C ARG A 178 -11.15 -6.31 7.50
N ILE A 179 -11.57 -6.04 6.27
CA ILE A 179 -11.03 -4.97 5.43
C ILE A 179 -11.31 -3.61 6.07
N ASN A 180 -12.53 -3.37 6.52
CA ASN A 180 -12.91 -2.12 7.17
C ASN A 180 -12.23 -1.95 8.53
N ARG A 181 -12.14 -3.01 9.35
CA ARG A 181 -11.36 -2.95 10.61
C ARG A 181 -9.92 -2.57 10.35
N TYR A 182 -9.28 -3.26 9.42
CA TYR A 182 -7.89 -2.95 9.06
C TYR A 182 -7.72 -1.53 8.54
N ALA A 183 -8.65 -1.03 7.74
CA ALA A 183 -8.59 0.33 7.22
C ALA A 183 -8.62 1.40 8.33
N ILE A 184 -9.34 1.15 9.43
CA ILE A 184 -9.34 2.01 10.63
C ILE A 184 -8.00 1.88 11.36
N ILE A 185 -7.57 0.65 11.69
CA ILE A 185 -6.32 0.37 12.41
C ILE A 185 -5.14 1.01 11.69
N TRP A 186 -5.01 0.76 10.39
CA TRP A 186 -3.93 1.30 9.56
C TRP A 186 -3.87 2.83 9.59
N ARG A 187 -5.03 3.51 9.51
CA ARG A 187 -5.09 4.97 9.59
C ARG A 187 -4.68 5.50 10.96
N LEU A 188 -4.99 4.78 12.03
CA LEU A 188 -4.56 5.15 13.37
C LEU A 188 -3.05 4.94 13.55
N GLN A 189 -2.51 3.80 13.11
CA GLN A 189 -1.07 3.50 13.19
C GLN A 189 -0.23 4.47 12.34
N THR A 190 -0.73 4.89 11.19
CA THR A 190 0.00 5.79 10.26
C THR A 190 -0.24 7.29 10.51
N ALA A 191 -0.89 7.66 11.60
CA ALA A 191 -1.03 9.05 11.99
C ALA A 191 0.32 9.62 12.45
N LYS A 192 0.77 10.70 11.81
CA LYS A 192 2.11 11.28 12.07
C LYS A 192 2.20 12.06 13.36
N THR A 193 1.08 12.58 13.87
CA THR A 193 1.03 13.37 15.12
C THR A 193 -0.06 12.83 16.04
N ALA A 194 0.10 13.03 17.35
CA ALA A 194 -0.91 12.70 18.34
C ALA A 194 -2.25 13.37 18.04
N ALA A 195 -2.22 14.66 17.68
CA ALA A 195 -3.44 15.42 17.33
C ALA A 195 -4.17 14.82 16.11
N THR A 196 -3.42 14.40 15.06
CA THR A 196 -4.01 13.72 13.89
C THR A 196 -4.62 12.39 14.29
N ARG A 197 -3.96 11.63 15.16
CA ARG A 197 -4.43 10.32 15.63
C ARG A 197 -5.72 10.47 16.43
N GLU A 198 -5.75 11.41 17.35
CA GLU A 198 -6.92 11.73 18.17
C GLU A 198 -8.12 12.20 17.33
N GLN A 199 -7.87 13.10 16.37
CA GLN A 199 -8.91 13.53 15.44
C GLN A 199 -9.49 12.37 14.63
N ARG A 200 -8.62 11.43 14.16
CA ARG A 200 -9.07 10.23 13.46
C ARG A 200 -9.87 9.30 14.35
N MET A 201 -9.47 9.11 15.61
CA MET A 201 -10.24 8.31 16.58
C MET A 201 -11.66 8.85 16.74
N ARG A 202 -11.80 10.15 17.01
CA ARG A 202 -13.13 10.81 17.10
C ARG A 202 -13.97 10.58 15.84
N THR A 203 -13.40 10.85 14.67
CA THR A 203 -14.08 10.65 13.39
C THR A 203 -14.54 9.21 13.20
N PHE A 204 -13.73 8.22 13.59
CA PHE A 204 -14.10 6.80 13.44
C PHE A 204 -15.18 6.39 14.44
N ILE A 205 -15.15 6.86 15.67
CA ILE A 205 -16.23 6.61 16.65
C ILE A 205 -17.55 7.16 16.12
N GLU A 206 -17.59 8.43 15.71
CA GLU A 206 -18.80 9.05 15.14
C GLU A 206 -19.33 8.32 13.89
N MET A 207 -18.40 7.84 13.03
CA MET A 207 -18.75 7.07 11.84
C MET A 207 -19.38 5.72 12.21
N LEU A 208 -18.79 5.01 13.18
CA LEU A 208 -19.27 3.71 13.65
C LEU A 208 -20.61 3.83 14.38
N GLU A 209 -20.83 4.86 15.21
CA GLU A 209 -22.11 5.14 15.84
C GLU A 209 -23.26 5.33 14.83
N LYS A 210 -22.93 5.91 13.66
CA LYS A 210 -23.87 6.10 12.54
C LYS A 210 -24.02 4.85 11.66
N GLY A 211 -23.43 3.72 12.03
CA GLY A 211 -23.48 2.48 11.26
C GLY A 211 -22.79 2.58 9.88
N LYS A 212 -21.75 3.43 9.76
CA LYS A 212 -21.03 3.67 8.49
C LYS A 212 -19.66 3.04 8.50
N THR A 213 -19.15 2.68 7.31
CA THR A 213 -17.81 2.12 7.08
C THR A 213 -17.00 3.00 6.11
N LEU A 214 -15.69 2.69 5.98
CA LEU A 214 -14.79 3.41 5.06
C LEU A 214 -14.89 2.91 3.62
N HIS A 215 -15.33 1.66 3.44
CA HIS A 215 -15.46 0.96 2.13
C HIS A 215 -16.81 0.27 2.03
#